data_3acb12484f4bc9216d4e7d74201b6641
#
_entry.id   3acb12484f4bc9216d4e7d74201b6641
#
_cell.length_a   1.000
_cell.length_b   1.000
_cell.length_c   1.000
_cell.angle_alpha   90.00
_cell.angle_beta   90.00
_cell.angle_gamma   90.00
#
_symmetry.space_group_name_H-M   'P 1'
#
loop_
_entity.id
_entity.type
_entity.pdbx_description
1 polymer ?
#
loop_
_entity_poly.entity_id
_entity_poly.type
_entity_poly.pdbx_seq_one_letter_code
_entity_poly.pdbx_strand_id
1 'polypeptide(L)'
;MNALIYCENGNLWIRKPNGLEWEHQKVDKPELGFDYEVLIYDDIECKVEKWQDGVGLDHQDRLPLSETDKDAVEAYIENAEPPHGVSLNQQYVGRIAEVVRNNQHQQCQRYGFDDMLEVLIASREQSSHPHRSDGRRALEYVDAVANVAENLYREIAQTREDTLKSLEDYLLQIPPPSEGPGIGT
;
A
#
# COMPACT_ATOMS: atom_id res chain seq x y z
N MET A 1 0.79 11.60 -7.28
CA MET A 1 -0.56 11.90 -6.75
C MET A 1 -0.40 12.40 -5.33
N ASN A 2 -0.70 13.69 -5.08
CA ASN A 2 -0.66 14.29 -3.75
C ASN A 2 -1.93 13.94 -3.00
N ALA A 3 -1.83 13.65 -1.69
CA ALA A 3 -3.01 13.53 -0.86
C ALA A 3 -2.70 13.97 0.58
N LEU A 4 -3.72 14.50 1.25
CA LEU A 4 -3.66 14.88 2.65
C LEU A 4 -5.01 14.59 3.29
N ILE A 5 -5.00 13.96 4.46
CA ILE A 5 -6.17 13.77 5.30
C ILE A 5 -5.83 14.28 6.70
N TYR A 6 -6.56 15.29 7.14
CA TYR A 6 -6.50 15.78 8.50
C TYR A 6 -7.79 15.44 9.23
N CYS A 7 -7.69 14.89 10.41
CA CYS A 7 -8.82 14.47 11.23
C CYS A 7 -8.96 15.34 12.47
N GLU A 8 -10.17 15.43 12.99
CA GLU A 8 -10.57 16.20 14.18
C GLU A 8 -9.68 15.94 15.42
N ASN A 9 -9.14 14.73 15.56
CA ASN A 9 -8.25 14.37 16.67
C ASN A 9 -6.80 14.89 16.51
N GLY A 10 -6.52 15.66 15.47
CA GLY A 10 -5.19 16.18 15.15
C GLY A 10 -4.27 15.18 14.46
N ASN A 11 -4.80 14.06 13.97
CA ASN A 11 -4.03 13.15 13.15
C ASN A 11 -4.00 13.65 11.71
N LEU A 12 -2.82 13.62 11.12
CA LEU A 12 -2.56 14.05 9.77
C LEU A 12 -1.91 12.90 8.99
N TRP A 13 -2.52 12.51 7.89
CA TRP A 13 -1.93 11.59 6.92
C TRP A 13 -1.57 12.36 5.65
N ILE A 14 -0.37 12.11 5.14
CA ILE A 14 0.17 12.76 3.94
C ILE A 14 0.68 11.72 2.98
N ARG A 15 0.43 11.95 1.68
CA ARG A 15 1.09 11.26 0.57
C ARG A 15 1.69 12.27 -0.39
N LYS A 16 2.98 12.12 -0.68
CA LYS A 16 3.71 12.92 -1.68
C LYS A 16 3.54 12.36 -3.11
N PRO A 17 3.87 13.15 -4.16
CA PRO A 17 3.77 12.72 -5.56
C PRO A 17 4.57 11.47 -5.88
N ASN A 18 5.70 11.27 -5.21
CA ASN A 18 6.57 10.10 -5.35
C ASN A 18 6.04 8.83 -4.67
N GLY A 19 4.87 8.90 -4.00
CA GLY A 19 4.24 7.78 -3.31
C GLY A 19 4.68 7.62 -1.85
N LEU A 20 5.58 8.45 -1.33
CA LEU A 20 5.94 8.44 0.09
C LEU A 20 4.73 8.88 0.92
N GLU A 21 4.34 8.05 1.89
CA GLU A 21 3.20 8.32 2.77
C GLU A 21 3.55 8.09 4.24
N TRP A 22 2.94 8.88 5.11
CA TRP A 22 3.12 8.75 6.57
C TRP A 22 1.98 9.39 7.35
N GLU A 23 1.92 9.07 8.63
CA GLU A 23 1.02 9.70 9.60
C GLU A 23 1.80 10.51 10.63
N HIS A 24 1.24 11.66 10.98
CA HIS A 24 1.61 12.45 12.14
C HIS A 24 0.49 12.44 13.16
N GLN A 25 0.85 12.44 14.44
CA GLN A 25 -0.11 12.59 15.53
C GLN A 25 0.06 13.97 16.17
N LYS A 26 -1.07 14.66 16.41
CA LYS A 26 -1.14 15.95 17.13
C LYS A 26 -0.27 17.04 16.51
N VAL A 27 -0.36 17.20 15.19
CA VAL A 27 0.32 18.27 14.47
C VAL A 27 -0.61 19.43 14.18
N ASP A 28 -0.01 20.60 13.95
CA ASP A 28 -0.76 21.75 13.48
C ASP A 28 -1.32 21.48 12.10
N LYS A 29 -2.61 21.79 11.91
CA LYS A 29 -3.29 21.64 10.64
C LYS A 29 -2.79 22.67 9.62
N PRO A 30 -2.87 22.36 8.29
CA PRO A 30 -2.63 23.37 7.27
C PRO A 30 -3.48 24.61 7.49
N GLU A 31 -2.86 25.80 7.40
CA GLU A 31 -3.58 27.05 7.53
C GLU A 31 -4.35 27.36 6.21
N LEU A 32 -5.67 27.44 6.31
CA LEU A 32 -6.55 27.85 5.23
C LEU A 32 -7.21 29.19 5.58
N GLY A 33 -7.83 29.81 4.62
CA GLY A 33 -8.54 31.09 4.83
C GLY A 33 -9.79 31.01 5.73
N PHE A 34 -10.07 29.81 6.29
CA PHE A 34 -11.21 29.54 7.15
C PHE A 34 -10.88 28.43 8.15
N ASP A 35 -11.67 28.31 9.22
CA ASP A 35 -11.51 27.23 10.20
C ASP A 35 -12.19 25.95 9.72
N TYR A 36 -11.59 24.78 10.03
CA TYR A 36 -12.11 23.45 9.66
C TYR A 36 -11.64 22.40 10.67
N GLU A 37 -12.36 21.29 10.75
CA GLU A 37 -12.04 20.17 11.64
C GLU A 37 -11.51 18.97 10.86
N VAL A 38 -12.01 18.75 9.66
CA VAL A 38 -11.56 17.68 8.76
C VAL A 38 -11.22 18.26 7.40
N LEU A 39 -10.08 17.87 6.86
CA LEU A 39 -9.65 18.19 5.51
C LEU A 39 -9.32 16.90 4.77
N ILE A 40 -9.94 16.70 3.62
CA ILE A 40 -9.63 15.62 2.69
C ILE A 40 -9.22 16.25 1.37
N TYR A 41 -7.99 15.99 0.98
CA TYR A 41 -7.42 16.46 -0.27
C TYR A 41 -6.76 15.28 -1.00
N ASP A 42 -7.24 14.98 -2.18
CA ASP A 42 -6.56 14.11 -3.13
C ASP A 42 -6.83 14.62 -4.56
N ASP A 43 -6.21 13.99 -5.57
CA ASP A 43 -6.40 14.41 -6.96
C ASP A 43 -7.84 14.21 -7.48
N ILE A 44 -8.68 13.51 -6.75
CA ILE A 44 -10.06 13.18 -7.10
C ILE A 44 -11.04 14.02 -6.26
N GLU A 45 -10.75 14.17 -4.97
CA GLU A 45 -11.62 14.82 -4.00
C GLU A 45 -10.89 15.95 -3.27
N CYS A 46 -11.28 17.19 -3.52
CA CYS A 46 -10.82 18.36 -2.78
C CYS A 46 -11.97 18.84 -1.90
N LYS A 47 -12.09 18.30 -0.71
CA LYS A 47 -13.23 18.58 0.19
C LYS A 47 -12.75 18.99 1.56
N VAL A 48 -13.45 19.95 2.13
CA VAL A 48 -13.35 20.32 3.54
C VAL A 48 -14.66 19.99 4.19
N GLU A 49 -14.59 19.29 5.30
CA GLU A 49 -15.73 19.09 6.18
C GLU A 49 -15.64 20.08 7.33
N LYS A 50 -16.60 21.00 7.39
CA LYS A 50 -16.76 21.90 8.53
C LYS A 50 -17.82 21.32 9.46
N TRP A 51 -17.46 21.18 10.73
CA TRP A 51 -18.41 20.97 11.79
C TRP A 51 -18.90 22.35 12.25
N GLN A 52 -20.19 22.59 12.19
CA GLN A 52 -20.75 23.76 12.89
C GLN A 52 -20.92 23.41 14.35
N ASP A 53 -20.34 24.23 15.22
CA ASP A 53 -20.47 24.10 16.68
C ASP A 53 -21.92 23.82 17.12
N GLY A 54 -22.16 22.69 17.76
CA GLY A 54 -23.39 22.36 18.47
C GLY A 54 -24.50 21.71 17.64
N VAL A 55 -24.29 21.35 16.37
CA VAL A 55 -25.25 20.57 15.57
C VAL A 55 -24.66 19.20 15.29
N GLY A 56 -25.36 18.15 15.70
CA GLY A 56 -24.88 16.78 15.62
C GLY A 56 -24.47 16.32 14.20
N LEU A 57 -23.92 15.12 14.12
CA LEU A 57 -23.32 14.44 12.96
C LEU A 57 -24.07 14.52 11.60
N ASP A 58 -25.29 15.05 11.57
CA ASP A 58 -26.15 15.09 10.38
C ASP A 58 -25.92 16.31 9.46
N HIS A 59 -25.07 17.26 9.85
CA HIS A 59 -24.79 18.47 9.07
C HIS A 59 -23.30 18.63 8.77
N GLN A 60 -22.78 17.73 7.98
CA GLN A 60 -21.44 17.86 7.34
C GLN A 60 -21.58 18.71 6.09
N ASP A 61 -21.25 20.01 6.20
CA ASP A 61 -21.10 20.85 5.01
C ASP A 61 -19.77 20.49 4.32
N ARG A 62 -19.85 19.68 3.28
CA ARG A 62 -18.73 19.37 2.38
C ARG A 62 -18.57 20.52 1.40
N LEU A 63 -17.61 21.39 1.68
CA LEU A 63 -17.32 22.52 0.80
C LEU A 63 -16.13 22.18 -0.12
N PRO A 64 -16.21 22.50 -1.42
CA PRO A 64 -15.07 22.41 -2.29
C PRO A 64 -14.01 23.42 -1.85
N LEU A 65 -12.74 23.05 -1.94
CA LEU A 65 -11.63 23.98 -1.75
C LEU A 65 -11.56 24.98 -2.90
N SER A 66 -11.28 26.26 -2.58
CA SER A 66 -10.90 27.24 -3.59
C SER A 66 -9.52 26.90 -4.17
N GLU A 67 -9.19 27.43 -5.34
CA GLU A 67 -7.84 27.22 -5.94
C GLU A 67 -6.73 27.70 -5.00
N THR A 68 -6.93 28.84 -4.33
CA THR A 68 -5.95 29.37 -3.36
C THR A 68 -5.75 28.40 -2.16
N ASP A 69 -6.82 27.77 -1.69
CA ASP A 69 -6.71 26.80 -0.59
C ASP A 69 -6.05 25.50 -1.05
N LYS A 70 -6.31 25.08 -2.29
CA LYS A 70 -5.62 23.93 -2.89
C LYS A 70 -4.12 24.19 -2.99
N ASP A 71 -3.73 25.35 -3.49
CA ASP A 71 -2.31 25.77 -3.57
C ASP A 71 -1.66 25.75 -2.18
N ALA A 72 -2.37 26.19 -1.15
CA ALA A 72 -1.88 26.16 0.24
C ALA A 72 -1.71 24.73 0.77
N VAL A 73 -2.64 23.83 0.47
CA VAL A 73 -2.55 22.41 0.85
C VAL A 73 -1.41 21.72 0.10
N GLU A 74 -1.26 21.98 -1.19
CA GLU A 74 -0.15 21.43 -1.98
C GLU A 74 1.20 21.91 -1.48
N ALA A 75 1.34 23.21 -1.20
CA ALA A 75 2.56 23.75 -0.60
C ALA A 75 2.86 23.14 0.78
N TYR A 76 1.83 22.87 1.59
CA TYR A 76 2.00 22.18 2.87
C TYR A 76 2.51 20.74 2.66
N ILE A 77 1.90 19.98 1.74
CA ILE A 77 2.34 18.61 1.42
C ILE A 77 3.79 18.61 0.91
N GLU A 78 4.14 19.56 0.03
CA GLU A 78 5.47 19.65 -0.54
C GLU A 78 6.55 19.92 0.51
N ASN A 79 6.26 20.81 1.46
CA ASN A 79 7.19 21.19 2.53
C ASN A 79 7.15 20.24 3.75
N ALA A 80 6.15 19.39 3.86
CA ALA A 80 6.06 18.46 4.99
C ALA A 80 7.21 17.44 4.95
N GLU A 81 7.87 17.26 6.09
CA GLU A 81 8.93 16.27 6.25
C GLU A 81 8.40 15.02 6.95
N PRO A 82 8.76 13.81 6.48
CA PRO A 82 8.35 12.58 7.15
C PRO A 82 9.04 12.45 8.51
N PRO A 83 8.41 11.77 9.48
CA PRO A 83 9.06 11.42 10.74
C PRO A 83 10.36 10.63 10.50
N HIS A 84 11.27 10.73 11.46
CA HIS A 84 12.53 10.00 11.38
C HIS A 84 12.30 8.49 11.23
N GLY A 85 12.96 7.87 10.25
CA GLY A 85 12.84 6.44 9.96
C GLY A 85 11.77 6.06 8.92
N VAL A 86 10.98 7.00 8.43
CA VAL A 86 10.08 6.77 7.28
C VAL A 86 10.85 6.98 5.99
N SER A 87 10.88 6.00 5.11
CA SER A 87 11.55 6.09 3.81
C SER A 87 10.72 5.44 2.71
N LEU A 88 10.80 5.99 1.50
CA LEU A 88 10.12 5.46 0.33
C LEU A 88 10.58 4.04 0.00
N ASN A 89 11.89 3.78 0.13
CA ASN A 89 12.46 2.46 -0.08
C ASN A 89 11.81 1.40 0.84
N GLN A 90 11.65 1.72 2.13
CA GLN A 90 11.01 0.81 3.09
C GLN A 90 9.54 0.59 2.78
N GLN A 91 8.82 1.62 2.36
CA GLN A 91 7.42 1.49 1.97
C GLN A 91 7.26 0.62 0.72
N TYR A 92 8.11 0.79 -0.27
CA TYR A 92 8.10 -0.05 -1.48
C TYR A 92 8.38 -1.52 -1.16
N VAL A 93 9.40 -1.79 -0.34
CA VAL A 93 9.70 -3.15 0.15
C VAL A 93 8.50 -3.75 0.88
N GLY A 94 7.84 -2.98 1.76
CA GLY A 94 6.64 -3.42 2.47
C GLY A 94 5.49 -3.80 1.54
N ARG A 95 5.20 -2.96 0.54
CA ARG A 95 4.14 -3.20 -0.45
C ARG A 95 4.45 -4.41 -1.34
N ILE A 96 5.68 -4.54 -1.79
CA ILE A 96 6.11 -5.72 -2.56
C ILE A 96 5.97 -6.99 -1.72
N ALA A 97 6.39 -6.97 -0.45
CA ALA A 97 6.25 -8.11 0.46
C ALA A 97 4.77 -8.51 0.68
N GLU A 98 3.86 -7.55 0.73
CA GLU A 98 2.43 -7.81 0.83
C GLU A 98 1.90 -8.50 -0.43
N VAL A 99 2.20 -7.99 -1.62
CA VAL A 99 1.78 -8.58 -2.90
C VAL A 99 2.34 -9.99 -3.06
N VAL A 100 3.61 -10.19 -2.73
CA VAL A 100 4.25 -11.52 -2.77
C VAL A 100 3.54 -12.51 -1.87
N ARG A 101 3.26 -12.14 -0.61
CA ARG A 101 2.52 -13.02 0.33
C ARG A 101 1.13 -13.36 -0.19
N ASN A 102 0.42 -12.38 -0.72
CA ASN A 102 -0.92 -12.59 -1.27
C ASN A 102 -0.88 -13.53 -2.48
N ASN A 103 0.08 -13.35 -3.38
CA ASN A 103 0.26 -14.22 -4.54
C ASN A 103 0.64 -15.65 -4.12
N GLN A 104 1.52 -15.82 -3.14
CA GLN A 104 1.89 -17.13 -2.60
C GLN A 104 0.69 -17.84 -1.97
N HIS A 105 -0.10 -17.11 -1.18
CA HIS A 105 -1.32 -17.67 -0.57
C HIS A 105 -2.35 -18.07 -1.64
N GLN A 106 -2.60 -17.21 -2.63
CA GLN A 106 -3.47 -17.54 -3.75
C GLN A 106 -2.99 -18.76 -4.53
N GLN A 107 -1.67 -18.90 -4.71
CA GLN A 107 -1.11 -20.08 -5.36
C GLN A 107 -1.36 -21.36 -4.57
N CYS A 108 -1.17 -21.34 -3.26
CA CYS A 108 -1.52 -22.48 -2.39
C CYS A 108 -2.98 -22.89 -2.58
N GLN A 109 -3.89 -21.92 -2.48
CA GLN A 109 -5.33 -22.16 -2.62
C GLN A 109 -5.73 -22.71 -4.01
N ARG A 110 -5.10 -22.22 -5.09
CA ARG A 110 -5.35 -22.73 -6.47
C ARG A 110 -4.98 -24.20 -6.64
N TYR A 111 -4.05 -24.69 -5.85
CA TYR A 111 -3.66 -26.10 -5.83
C TYR A 111 -4.35 -26.91 -4.73
N GLY A 112 -5.34 -26.30 -4.03
CA GLY A 112 -6.15 -26.98 -3.02
C GLY A 112 -5.47 -27.13 -1.66
N PHE A 113 -4.47 -26.31 -1.37
CA PHE A 113 -3.79 -26.23 -0.08
C PHE A 113 -4.27 -25.04 0.74
N ASP A 114 -4.47 -25.23 2.03
CA ASP A 114 -4.93 -24.14 2.91
C ASP A 114 -3.81 -23.13 3.18
N ASP A 115 -2.57 -23.61 3.30
CA ASP A 115 -1.42 -22.76 3.60
C ASP A 115 -0.10 -23.29 3.01
N MET A 116 0.96 -22.53 3.21
CA MET A 116 2.32 -22.86 2.77
C MET A 116 2.88 -24.09 3.48
N LEU A 117 2.52 -24.31 4.73
CA LEU A 117 3.03 -25.47 5.49
C LEU A 117 2.51 -26.77 4.87
N GLU A 118 1.26 -26.80 4.46
CA GLU A 118 0.68 -27.95 3.77
C GLU A 118 1.37 -28.21 2.42
N VAL A 119 1.65 -27.16 1.65
CA VAL A 119 2.45 -27.24 0.40
C VAL A 119 3.82 -27.86 0.67
N LEU A 120 4.53 -27.38 1.70
CA LEU A 120 5.85 -27.90 2.06
C LEU A 120 5.80 -29.36 2.48
N ILE A 121 4.77 -29.78 3.22
CA ILE A 121 4.58 -31.19 3.63
C ILE A 121 4.30 -32.05 2.40
N ALA A 122 3.39 -31.61 1.52
CA ALA A 122 3.02 -32.35 0.33
C ALA A 122 4.20 -32.48 -0.67
N SER A 123 5.01 -31.44 -0.83
CA SER A 123 6.10 -31.39 -1.81
C SER A 123 7.33 -32.26 -1.48
N ARG A 124 7.48 -32.71 -0.23
CA ARG A 124 8.66 -33.50 0.21
C ARG A 124 8.86 -34.74 -0.63
N GLU A 125 10.11 -35.12 -0.91
CA GLU A 125 10.46 -36.27 -1.75
C GLU A 125 9.91 -37.60 -1.22
N GLN A 126 9.84 -37.76 0.09
CA GLN A 126 9.35 -38.97 0.76
C GLN A 126 7.87 -38.86 1.16
N SER A 127 7.18 -37.81 0.73
CA SER A 127 5.77 -37.62 1.05
C SER A 127 4.89 -38.66 0.34
N SER A 128 4.03 -39.32 1.09
CA SER A 128 2.93 -40.13 0.56
C SER A 128 1.67 -39.31 0.31
N HIS A 129 1.75 -37.98 0.36
CA HIS A 129 0.61 -37.10 0.17
C HIS A 129 0.01 -37.27 -1.25
N PRO A 130 -1.32 -37.44 -1.40
CA PRO A 130 -1.95 -37.68 -2.68
C PRO A 130 -1.71 -36.56 -3.70
N HIS A 131 -1.56 -35.31 -3.25
CA HIS A 131 -1.32 -34.12 -4.06
C HIS A 131 0.15 -33.70 -4.10
N ARG A 132 1.10 -34.65 -4.04
CA ARG A 132 2.53 -34.35 -4.05
C ARG A 132 3.00 -33.58 -5.28
N SER A 133 2.48 -33.93 -6.46
CA SER A 133 2.84 -33.23 -7.69
C SER A 133 2.37 -31.77 -7.68
N ASP A 134 1.20 -31.53 -7.12
CA ASP A 134 0.61 -30.21 -7.01
C ASP A 134 1.35 -29.38 -5.98
N GLY A 135 1.73 -29.96 -4.84
CA GLY A 135 2.61 -29.32 -3.86
C GLY A 135 3.94 -28.88 -4.44
N ARG A 136 4.57 -29.69 -5.29
CA ARG A 136 5.81 -29.32 -5.97
C ARG A 136 5.63 -28.14 -6.91
N ARG A 137 4.59 -28.16 -7.73
CA ARG A 137 4.29 -27.04 -8.65
C ARG A 137 3.97 -25.75 -7.91
N ALA A 138 3.21 -25.84 -6.81
CA ALA A 138 2.95 -24.67 -5.96
C ALA A 138 4.25 -24.13 -5.36
N LEU A 139 5.14 -25.01 -4.88
CA LEU A 139 6.43 -24.61 -4.30
C LEU A 139 7.36 -23.98 -5.33
N GLU A 140 7.44 -24.52 -6.55
CA GLU A 140 8.22 -23.95 -7.66
C GLU A 140 7.83 -22.50 -7.96
N TYR A 141 6.53 -22.19 -7.95
CA TYR A 141 6.06 -20.83 -8.10
C TYR A 141 6.47 -19.95 -6.90
N VAL A 142 6.28 -20.45 -5.68
CA VAL A 142 6.63 -19.74 -4.45
C VAL A 142 8.12 -19.35 -4.43
N ASP A 143 8.99 -20.28 -4.79
CA ASP A 143 10.43 -20.05 -4.87
C ASP A 143 10.77 -19.03 -5.98
N ALA A 144 10.12 -19.13 -7.14
CA ALA A 144 10.31 -18.18 -8.23
C ALA A 144 9.92 -16.74 -7.83
N VAL A 145 8.77 -16.57 -7.20
CA VAL A 145 8.29 -15.25 -6.73
C VAL A 145 9.18 -14.72 -5.60
N ALA A 146 9.64 -15.57 -4.68
CA ALA A 146 10.53 -15.17 -3.61
C ALA A 146 11.88 -14.67 -4.18
N ASN A 147 12.44 -15.33 -5.18
CA ASN A 147 13.67 -14.91 -5.85
C ASN A 147 13.51 -13.56 -6.55
N VAL A 148 12.37 -13.33 -7.23
CA VAL A 148 12.07 -12.01 -7.84
C VAL A 148 12.00 -10.94 -6.75
N ALA A 149 11.26 -11.19 -5.67
CA ALA A 149 11.13 -10.25 -4.56
C ALA A 149 12.48 -9.89 -3.94
N GLU A 150 13.35 -10.86 -3.70
CA GLU A 150 14.70 -10.62 -3.15
C GLU A 150 15.54 -9.72 -4.05
N ASN A 151 15.45 -9.91 -5.36
CA ASN A 151 16.16 -9.06 -6.32
C ASN A 151 15.62 -7.63 -6.30
N LEU A 152 14.29 -7.47 -6.24
CA LEU A 152 13.65 -6.15 -6.12
C LEU A 152 14.03 -5.45 -4.82
N TYR A 153 14.02 -6.16 -3.69
CA TYR A 153 14.44 -5.59 -2.40
C TYR A 153 15.90 -5.10 -2.44
N ARG A 154 16.78 -5.85 -3.08
CA ARG A 154 18.18 -5.45 -3.25
C ARG A 154 18.32 -4.25 -4.17
N GLU A 155 17.60 -4.21 -5.29
CA GLU A 155 17.57 -3.08 -6.20
C GLU A 155 17.08 -1.80 -5.48
N ILE A 156 15.94 -1.88 -4.79
CA ILE A 156 15.35 -0.76 -4.06
C ILE A 156 16.30 -0.27 -2.96
N ALA A 157 16.88 -1.18 -2.17
CA ALA A 157 17.79 -0.80 -1.08
C ALA A 157 19.07 -0.10 -1.56
N GLN A 158 19.48 -0.33 -2.80
CA GLN A 158 20.68 0.28 -3.41
C GLN A 158 20.36 1.54 -4.22
N THR A 159 19.09 1.80 -4.49
CA THR A 159 18.64 2.93 -5.31
C THR A 159 18.30 4.13 -4.41
N ARG A 160 18.71 5.32 -4.83
CA ARG A 160 18.33 6.56 -4.14
C ARG A 160 16.84 6.84 -4.34
N GLU A 161 16.17 7.38 -3.33
CA GLU A 161 14.73 7.62 -3.35
C GLU A 161 14.28 8.50 -4.53
N ASP A 162 15.09 9.49 -4.90
CA ASP A 162 14.81 10.41 -6.03
C ASP A 162 14.96 9.75 -7.42
N THR A 163 15.51 8.56 -7.50
CA THR A 163 15.74 7.79 -8.73
C THR A 163 15.00 6.45 -8.77
N LEU A 164 14.17 6.15 -7.76
CA LEU A 164 13.33 4.97 -7.77
C LEU A 164 12.35 5.02 -8.94
N LYS A 165 12.14 3.86 -9.55
CA LYS A 165 11.00 3.65 -10.47
C LYS A 165 9.69 3.80 -9.70
N SER A 166 8.56 3.90 -10.40
CA SER A 166 7.27 3.86 -9.75
C SER A 166 7.05 2.52 -9.02
N LEU A 167 6.25 2.53 -7.95
CA LEU A 167 5.88 1.27 -7.29
C LEU A 167 5.21 0.29 -8.26
N GLU A 168 4.39 0.80 -9.18
CA GLU A 168 3.73 -0.01 -10.20
C GLU A 168 4.73 -0.74 -11.10
N ASP A 169 5.81 -0.06 -11.54
CA ASP A 169 6.86 -0.68 -12.35
C ASP A 169 7.57 -1.83 -11.62
N TYR A 170 7.70 -1.74 -10.30
CA TYR A 170 8.24 -2.85 -9.49
C TYR A 170 7.21 -3.98 -9.35
N LEU A 171 5.94 -3.66 -9.06
CA LEU A 171 4.89 -4.65 -8.89
C LEU A 171 4.60 -5.45 -10.17
N LEU A 172 4.72 -4.84 -11.34
CA LEU A 172 4.57 -5.52 -12.64
C LEU A 172 5.64 -6.60 -12.89
N GLN A 173 6.77 -6.57 -12.18
CA GLN A 173 7.80 -7.60 -12.28
C GLN A 173 7.50 -8.85 -11.46
N ILE A 174 6.53 -8.79 -10.55
CA ILE A 174 6.13 -9.93 -9.70
C ILE A 174 5.21 -10.83 -10.53
N PRO A 175 5.57 -12.09 -10.80
CA PRO A 175 4.72 -13.00 -11.54
C PRO A 175 3.37 -13.18 -10.84
N PRO A 176 2.24 -13.11 -11.56
CA PRO A 176 0.95 -13.44 -11.00
C PRO A 176 0.88 -14.94 -10.67
N PRO A 177 0.00 -15.37 -9.75
CA PRO A 177 -0.23 -16.78 -9.48
C PRO A 177 -0.59 -17.55 -10.76
N SER A 178 0.08 -18.69 -11.01
CA SER A 178 -0.20 -19.55 -12.15
C SER A 178 -1.59 -20.17 -12.06
N GLU A 179 -2.17 -20.51 -13.20
CA GLU A 179 -3.42 -21.29 -13.20
C GLU A 179 -3.18 -22.64 -12.51
N GLY A 180 -4.01 -22.97 -11.53
CA GLY A 180 -3.98 -24.27 -10.86
C GLY A 180 -4.34 -25.40 -11.82
N PRO A 181 -4.16 -26.67 -11.45
CA PRO A 181 -4.69 -27.78 -12.22
C PRO A 181 -6.20 -27.55 -12.34
N GLY A 182 -6.69 -27.38 -13.58
CA GLY A 182 -8.11 -27.19 -13.82
C GLY A 182 -8.88 -28.22 -13.01
N ILE A 183 -9.79 -27.76 -12.13
CA ILE A 183 -10.73 -28.66 -11.45
C ILE A 183 -11.55 -29.24 -12.58
N GLY A 184 -11.22 -30.48 -12.99
CA GLY A 184 -11.97 -31.21 -13.97
C GLY A 184 -13.42 -31.32 -13.48
N THR A 185 -14.32 -30.60 -14.15
CA THR A 185 -15.76 -30.74 -13.99
C THR A 185 -16.21 -32.06 -14.55
#